data_43b44661e3a167368cdda03de5968a58
#
_entry.id   43b44661e3a167368cdda03de5968a58
#
_cell.length_a   1.000
_cell.length_b   1.000
_cell.length_c   1.000
_cell.angle_alpha   90.00
_cell.angle_beta   90.00
_cell.angle_gamma   90.00
#
_symmetry.space_group_name_H-M   'P 1'
#
loop_
_entity.id
_entity.type
_entity.pdbx_description
1 polymer ?
#
loop_
_entity_poly.entity_id
_entity_poly.type
_entity_poly.pdbx_seq_one_letter_code
_entity_poly.pdbx_strand_id
1 'polypeptide(L)'
;MKGAKFFSAVICGVFLLGVGLAYAKPAQKVFKINLASTLPLGHHLERACYEFAKVVKEKTEGRVLVTVYPAGQLYKDKDLPEVIPTGACDMGMCNSDVWTGRDAALGLLTGNSFLFDGWEHCWRWSNNQEVRAALDATFKRFNCKFLGLMDYGTSTVIAKKKFLTVDDWKGTKLRAAGEIFAKGVMALGARPTVISSAE
;
A
#
# COMPACT_ATOMS: atom_id res chain seq x y z
N MET A 1 -25.05 -73.37 -66.11
CA MET A 1 -25.06 -74.06 -64.80
C MET A 1 -24.25 -73.20 -63.79
N LYS A 2 -24.94 -72.91 -62.69
CA LYS A 2 -24.41 -72.40 -61.44
C LYS A 2 -23.68 -71.05 -61.43
N GLY A 3 -24.44 -70.06 -61.08
CA GLY A 3 -24.00 -68.73 -60.68
C GLY A 3 -23.41 -68.68 -59.29
N ALA A 4 -22.42 -67.84 -59.16
CA ALA A 4 -21.86 -67.41 -57.87
C ALA A 4 -22.17 -65.92 -57.67
N LYS A 5 -23.02 -65.64 -56.70
CA LYS A 5 -23.32 -64.26 -56.29
C LYS A 5 -22.22 -63.73 -55.37
N PHE A 6 -21.53 -62.70 -55.84
CA PHE A 6 -20.63 -61.96 -55.02
C PHE A 6 -21.41 -60.92 -54.16
N PHE A 7 -21.41 -61.14 -52.86
CA PHE A 7 -21.95 -60.19 -51.90
C PHE A 7 -20.83 -59.17 -51.58
N SER A 8 -21.01 -57.93 -52.03
CA SER A 8 -20.10 -56.83 -51.70
C SER A 8 -20.60 -56.18 -50.42
N ALA A 9 -19.87 -56.38 -49.31
CA ALA A 9 -20.11 -55.73 -48.06
C ALA A 9 -19.52 -54.33 -48.06
N VAL A 10 -20.38 -53.33 -48.14
CA VAL A 10 -19.97 -51.93 -47.94
C VAL A 10 -19.83 -51.67 -46.46
N ILE A 11 -18.61 -51.54 -45.97
CA ILE A 11 -18.32 -51.10 -44.59
C ILE A 11 -18.41 -49.58 -44.59
N CYS A 12 -19.52 -49.07 -44.05
CA CYS A 12 -19.72 -47.64 -43.76
C CYS A 12 -18.95 -47.26 -42.49
N GLY A 13 -17.74 -46.73 -42.69
CA GLY A 13 -16.96 -46.17 -41.58
C GLY A 13 -17.54 -44.84 -41.09
N VAL A 14 -18.23 -44.89 -39.95
CA VAL A 14 -18.72 -43.69 -39.26
C VAL A 14 -17.47 -43.04 -38.58
N PHE A 15 -16.94 -41.99 -39.20
CA PHE A 15 -15.97 -41.11 -38.59
C PHE A 15 -16.68 -40.23 -37.56
N LEU A 16 -16.64 -40.61 -36.30
CA LEU A 16 -17.04 -39.74 -35.18
C LEU A 16 -16.00 -38.61 -35.02
N LEU A 17 -16.27 -37.49 -35.70
CA LEU A 17 -15.61 -36.23 -35.40
C LEU A 17 -16.04 -35.80 -33.99
N GLY A 18 -15.21 -36.15 -32.99
CA GLY A 18 -15.34 -35.63 -31.65
C GLY A 18 -15.00 -34.13 -31.68
N VAL A 19 -16.03 -33.29 -31.85
CA VAL A 19 -15.91 -31.85 -31.61
C VAL A 19 -15.75 -31.68 -30.11
N GLY A 20 -14.47 -31.60 -29.67
CA GLY A 20 -14.15 -31.17 -28.33
C GLY A 20 -14.65 -29.74 -28.16
N LEU A 21 -15.81 -29.59 -27.54
CA LEU A 21 -16.25 -28.29 -27.00
C LEU A 21 -15.24 -27.86 -25.98
N ALA A 22 -14.23 -27.10 -26.43
CA ALA A 22 -13.36 -26.32 -25.53
C ALA A 22 -14.31 -25.37 -24.78
N TYR A 23 -14.69 -25.74 -23.56
CA TYR A 23 -15.32 -24.81 -22.63
C TYR A 23 -14.38 -23.64 -22.43
N ALA A 24 -14.57 -22.58 -23.20
CA ALA A 24 -13.88 -21.32 -22.97
C ALA A 24 -14.24 -20.86 -21.56
N LYS A 25 -13.28 -20.92 -20.64
CA LYS A 25 -13.44 -20.41 -19.28
C LYS A 25 -13.93 -18.95 -19.42
N PRO A 26 -15.07 -18.56 -18.82
CA PRO A 26 -15.58 -17.20 -18.99
C PRO A 26 -14.47 -16.20 -18.64
N ALA A 27 -14.33 -15.16 -19.46
CA ALA A 27 -13.30 -14.14 -19.27
C ALA A 27 -13.43 -13.58 -17.85
N GLN A 28 -12.43 -13.84 -17.03
CA GLN A 28 -12.44 -13.47 -15.64
C GLN A 28 -12.28 -11.95 -15.53
N LYS A 29 -13.19 -11.28 -14.83
CA LYS A 29 -13.12 -9.82 -14.63
C LYS A 29 -11.83 -9.45 -13.93
N VAL A 30 -11.02 -8.61 -14.56
CA VAL A 30 -9.77 -8.10 -13.99
C VAL A 30 -10.04 -6.73 -13.37
N PHE A 31 -9.64 -6.57 -12.11
CA PHE A 31 -9.69 -5.31 -11.37
C PHE A 31 -8.30 -4.66 -11.43
N LYS A 32 -8.27 -3.38 -11.77
CA LYS A 32 -7.05 -2.57 -11.77
C LYS A 32 -7.09 -1.62 -10.60
N ILE A 33 -6.00 -1.53 -9.84
CA ILE A 33 -5.84 -0.68 -8.66
C ILE A 33 -4.62 0.19 -8.89
N ASN A 34 -4.79 1.50 -8.77
CA ASN A 34 -3.71 2.47 -8.80
C ASN A 34 -3.27 2.76 -7.35
N LEU A 35 -2.01 2.45 -7.03
CA LEU A 35 -1.41 2.71 -5.73
C LEU A 35 -0.50 3.93 -5.85
N ALA A 36 -0.91 5.05 -5.24
CA ALA A 36 -0.07 6.22 -5.11
C ALA A 36 0.91 6.04 -3.96
N SER A 37 2.21 6.19 -4.21
CA SER A 37 3.26 6.21 -3.21
C SER A 37 4.03 7.53 -3.30
N THR A 38 4.35 8.10 -2.15
CA THR A 38 5.06 9.37 -2.08
C THR A 38 6.55 9.20 -1.86
N LEU A 39 6.99 7.96 -1.70
CA LEU A 39 8.38 7.63 -1.45
C LEU A 39 9.20 7.60 -2.74
N PRO A 40 10.48 8.01 -2.67
CA PRO A 40 11.36 7.97 -3.83
C PRO A 40 11.68 6.53 -4.25
N LEU A 41 12.02 6.36 -5.52
CA LEU A 41 12.48 5.09 -6.05
C LEU A 41 13.68 4.56 -5.25
N GLY A 42 13.66 3.26 -4.96
CA GLY A 42 14.72 2.60 -4.21
C GLY A 42 14.54 2.63 -2.69
N HIS A 43 13.58 3.39 -2.16
CA HIS A 43 13.24 3.34 -0.74
C HIS A 43 12.72 1.94 -0.37
N HIS A 44 13.07 1.42 0.82
CA HIS A 44 12.69 0.06 1.22
C HIS A 44 11.17 -0.14 1.28
N LEU A 45 10.41 0.85 1.74
CA LEU A 45 8.94 0.80 1.75
C LEU A 45 8.35 0.90 0.34
N GLU A 46 9.00 1.61 -0.57
CA GLU A 46 8.59 1.64 -1.99
C GLU A 46 8.74 0.24 -2.62
N ARG A 47 9.85 -0.44 -2.35
CA ARG A 47 10.04 -1.84 -2.77
C ARG A 47 8.96 -2.76 -2.22
N ALA A 48 8.53 -2.55 -0.98
CA ALA A 48 7.44 -3.32 -0.38
C ALA A 48 6.09 -3.09 -1.10
N CYS A 49 5.85 -1.91 -1.67
CA CYS A 49 4.67 -1.67 -2.51
C CYS A 49 4.70 -2.51 -3.79
N TYR A 50 5.86 -2.67 -4.43
CA TYR A 50 6.00 -3.55 -5.61
C TYR A 50 5.84 -5.03 -5.24
N GLU A 51 6.40 -5.48 -4.11
CA GLU A 51 6.18 -6.84 -3.62
C GLU A 51 4.72 -7.10 -3.27
N PHE A 52 4.04 -6.13 -2.66
CA PHE A 52 2.59 -6.19 -2.43
C PHE A 52 1.83 -6.39 -3.75
N ALA A 53 2.14 -5.59 -4.77
CA ALA A 53 1.49 -5.68 -6.08
C ALA A 53 1.71 -7.07 -6.72
N LYS A 54 2.92 -7.62 -6.61
CA LYS A 54 3.28 -8.95 -7.09
C LYS A 54 2.49 -10.03 -6.36
N VAL A 55 2.49 -10.02 -5.03
CA VAL A 55 1.78 -11.00 -4.19
C VAL A 55 0.27 -10.95 -4.43
N VAL A 56 -0.31 -9.76 -4.58
CA VAL A 56 -1.74 -9.61 -4.91
C VAL A 56 -2.05 -10.23 -6.26
N LYS A 57 -1.24 -9.98 -7.29
CA LYS A 57 -1.42 -10.59 -8.61
C LYS A 57 -1.34 -12.11 -8.53
N GLU A 58 -0.35 -12.66 -7.83
CA GLU A 58 -0.17 -14.09 -7.66
C GLU A 58 -1.35 -14.74 -6.91
N LYS A 59 -1.70 -14.21 -5.74
CA LYS A 59 -2.78 -14.74 -4.89
C LYS A 59 -4.17 -14.62 -5.52
N THR A 60 -4.35 -13.70 -6.45
CA THR A 60 -5.61 -13.52 -7.17
C THR A 60 -5.60 -14.15 -8.56
N GLU A 61 -4.56 -14.91 -8.91
CA GLU A 61 -4.40 -15.51 -10.25
C GLU A 61 -4.54 -14.45 -11.38
N GLY A 62 -4.03 -13.25 -11.14
CA GLY A 62 -4.11 -12.13 -12.07
C GLY A 62 -5.45 -11.40 -12.11
N ARG A 63 -6.41 -11.74 -11.25
CA ARG A 63 -7.71 -11.04 -11.18
C ARG A 63 -7.61 -9.62 -10.63
N VAL A 64 -6.60 -9.34 -9.81
CA VAL A 64 -6.30 -7.98 -9.31
C VAL A 64 -4.90 -7.58 -9.74
N LEU A 65 -4.80 -6.46 -10.40
CA LEU A 65 -3.54 -5.87 -10.85
C LEU A 65 -3.34 -4.53 -10.16
N VAL A 66 -2.28 -4.42 -9.37
CA VAL A 66 -1.91 -3.16 -8.69
C VAL A 66 -0.78 -2.51 -9.48
N THR A 67 -0.99 -1.26 -9.89
CA THR A 67 0.05 -0.41 -10.50
C THR A 67 0.55 0.57 -9.48
N VAL A 68 1.85 0.56 -9.20
CA VAL A 68 2.49 1.45 -8.23
C VAL A 68 3.01 2.70 -8.93
N TYR A 69 2.65 3.87 -8.42
CA TYR A 69 3.09 5.18 -8.89
C TYR A 69 3.95 5.83 -7.79
N PRO A 70 5.28 5.79 -7.91
CA PRO A 70 6.22 6.26 -6.88
C PRO A 70 6.36 7.79 -6.86
N ALA A 71 7.11 8.29 -5.87
CA ALA A 71 7.61 9.66 -5.78
C ALA A 71 6.54 10.76 -5.99
N GLY A 72 5.29 10.48 -5.58
CA GLY A 72 4.20 11.44 -5.70
C GLY A 72 3.74 11.70 -7.14
N GLN A 73 3.96 10.75 -8.07
CA GLN A 73 3.58 10.88 -9.48
C GLN A 73 2.08 11.05 -9.69
N LEU A 74 1.24 10.39 -8.89
CA LEU A 74 -0.21 10.59 -8.95
C LEU A 74 -0.68 11.72 -8.04
N TYR A 75 -0.32 11.63 -6.75
CA TYR A 75 -0.76 12.57 -5.72
C TYR A 75 0.35 12.77 -4.69
N LYS A 76 0.38 13.95 -4.09
CA LYS A 76 1.26 14.27 -2.94
C LYS A 76 0.66 13.69 -1.66
N ASP A 77 1.50 13.46 -0.62
CA ASP A 77 1.07 12.95 0.69
C ASP A 77 -0.18 13.64 1.22
N LYS A 78 -0.13 14.97 1.24
CA LYS A 78 -1.20 15.81 1.79
C LYS A 78 -2.54 15.70 1.06
N ASP A 79 -2.54 15.23 -0.19
CA ASP A 79 -3.73 15.14 -1.03
C ASP A 79 -4.43 13.78 -0.86
N LEU A 80 -3.70 12.74 -0.38
CA LEU A 80 -4.22 11.37 -0.25
C LEU A 80 -5.45 11.26 0.66
N PRO A 81 -5.54 11.98 1.80
CA PRO A 81 -6.75 11.96 2.63
C PRO A 81 -8.02 12.47 1.93
N GLU A 82 -7.89 13.22 0.85
CA GLU A 82 -9.03 13.72 0.05
C GLU A 82 -9.34 12.80 -1.13
N VAL A 83 -8.32 12.34 -1.86
CA VAL A 83 -8.52 11.64 -3.12
C VAL A 83 -8.87 10.17 -2.96
N ILE A 84 -8.41 9.50 -1.89
CA ILE A 84 -8.76 8.10 -1.63
C ILE A 84 -10.23 7.96 -1.24
N PRO A 85 -10.79 8.73 -0.27
CA PRO A 85 -12.20 8.65 0.10
C PRO A 85 -13.17 8.90 -1.05
N THR A 86 -12.78 9.72 -2.01
CA THR A 86 -13.62 10.06 -3.18
C THR A 86 -13.49 9.04 -4.30
N GLY A 87 -12.54 8.11 -4.22
CA GLY A 87 -12.25 7.14 -5.28
C GLY A 87 -11.46 7.72 -6.46
N ALA A 88 -10.93 8.95 -6.34
CA ALA A 88 -10.03 9.52 -7.35
C ALA A 88 -8.66 8.78 -7.37
N CYS A 89 -8.30 8.14 -6.27
CA CYS A 89 -7.21 7.21 -6.15
C CYS A 89 -7.68 5.96 -5.42
N ASP A 90 -7.34 4.77 -5.93
CA ASP A 90 -7.83 3.52 -5.36
C ASP A 90 -7.11 3.16 -4.05
N MET A 91 -5.82 3.46 -3.94
CA MET A 91 -4.96 3.10 -2.82
C MET A 91 -3.83 4.11 -2.65
N GLY A 92 -3.43 4.37 -1.41
CA GLY A 92 -2.30 5.24 -1.10
C GLY A 92 -1.41 4.66 -0.02
N MET A 93 -0.10 4.85 -0.20
CA MET A 93 0.92 4.65 0.81
C MET A 93 1.51 6.01 1.16
N CYS A 94 1.25 6.46 2.37
CA CYS A 94 1.62 7.78 2.86
C CYS A 94 2.02 7.75 4.33
N ASN A 95 2.61 8.84 4.78
CA ASN A 95 2.83 9.04 6.21
C ASN A 95 1.47 9.20 6.92
N SER A 96 1.26 8.52 8.03
CA SER A 96 -0.04 8.54 8.73
C SER A 96 -0.37 9.90 9.35
N ASP A 97 0.60 10.78 9.57
CA ASP A 97 0.35 12.12 10.12
C ASP A 97 -0.47 13.03 9.18
N VAL A 98 -0.50 12.77 7.87
CA VAL A 98 -1.34 13.52 6.93
C VAL A 98 -2.84 13.33 7.18
N TRP A 99 -3.21 12.24 7.89
CA TRP A 99 -4.59 11.96 8.26
C TRP A 99 -5.05 12.66 9.54
N THR A 100 -4.14 13.31 10.28
CA THR A 100 -4.47 14.00 11.55
C THR A 100 -5.46 15.15 11.38
N GLY A 101 -5.52 15.75 10.20
CA GLY A 101 -6.55 16.73 9.86
C GLY A 101 -7.98 16.14 9.79
N ARG A 102 -8.09 14.82 9.57
CA ARG A 102 -9.36 14.09 9.57
C ARG A 102 -9.72 13.53 10.97
N ASP A 103 -8.72 13.02 11.66
CA ASP A 103 -8.85 12.54 13.04
C ASP A 103 -7.51 12.67 13.76
N ALA A 104 -7.47 13.52 14.78
CA ALA A 104 -6.25 13.77 15.55
C ALA A 104 -5.68 12.50 16.21
N ALA A 105 -6.51 11.48 16.51
CA ALA A 105 -6.07 10.23 17.08
C ALA A 105 -5.14 9.45 16.13
N LEU A 106 -5.22 9.66 14.81
CA LEU A 106 -4.30 9.05 13.86
C LEU A 106 -2.87 9.56 13.99
N GLY A 107 -2.66 10.68 14.67
CA GLY A 107 -1.34 11.15 15.07
C GLY A 107 -0.62 10.22 16.05
N LEU A 108 -1.35 9.36 16.76
CA LEU A 108 -0.75 8.31 17.60
C LEU A 108 0.04 7.28 16.79
N LEU A 109 -0.21 7.16 15.50
CA LEU A 109 0.49 6.20 14.64
C LEU A 109 1.94 6.62 14.32
N THR A 110 2.27 7.90 14.39
CA THR A 110 3.59 8.42 13.97
C THR A 110 4.21 9.42 14.92
N GLY A 111 3.41 10.08 15.75
CA GLY A 111 3.84 11.29 16.47
C GLY A 111 4.40 11.05 17.87
N ASN A 112 4.34 9.85 18.39
CA ASN A 112 4.72 9.59 19.77
C ASN A 112 6.16 9.13 19.88
N SER A 113 7.06 10.08 20.15
CA SER A 113 8.42 9.75 20.53
C SER A 113 8.40 8.87 21.80
N PHE A 114 9.25 7.85 21.81
CA PHE A 114 9.43 6.92 22.95
C PHE A 114 8.21 6.01 23.26
N LEU A 115 7.21 5.93 22.40
CA LEU A 115 6.05 5.03 22.60
C LEU A 115 6.43 3.56 22.41
N PHE A 116 7.36 3.29 21.50
CA PHE A 116 7.78 1.94 21.15
C PHE A 116 9.26 1.74 21.47
N ASP A 117 9.61 0.58 22.06
CA ASP A 117 10.98 0.21 22.33
C ASP A 117 11.76 -0.19 21.06
N GLY A 118 11.04 -0.41 19.96
CA GLY A 118 11.61 -0.78 18.67
C GLY A 118 10.53 -1.25 17.69
N TRP A 119 10.97 -1.64 16.48
CA TRP A 119 10.08 -2.03 15.40
C TRP A 119 9.20 -3.25 15.75
N GLU A 120 9.73 -4.23 16.48
CA GLU A 120 8.95 -5.40 16.90
C GLU A 120 7.78 -5.05 17.82
N HIS A 121 7.99 -4.09 18.73
CA HIS A 121 6.92 -3.59 19.60
C HIS A 121 5.86 -2.87 18.76
N CYS A 122 6.26 -1.99 17.86
CA CYS A 122 5.36 -1.31 16.93
C CYS A 122 4.59 -2.31 16.05
N TRP A 123 5.27 -3.34 15.54
CA TRP A 123 4.65 -4.37 14.71
C TRP A 123 3.62 -5.20 15.50
N ARG A 124 3.93 -5.67 16.71
CA ARG A 124 2.99 -6.38 17.58
C ARG A 124 1.77 -5.51 17.90
N TRP A 125 2.01 -4.24 18.24
CA TRP A 125 0.94 -3.29 18.52
C TRP A 125 0.04 -3.09 17.29
N SER A 126 0.60 -2.80 16.15
CA SER A 126 -0.16 -2.55 14.91
C SER A 126 -0.92 -3.78 14.39
N ASN A 127 -0.50 -4.99 14.78
CA ASN A 127 -1.17 -6.24 14.44
C ASN A 127 -2.06 -6.77 15.58
N ASN A 128 -2.14 -6.09 16.71
CA ASN A 128 -3.10 -6.40 17.76
C ASN A 128 -4.53 -6.27 17.22
N GLN A 129 -5.38 -7.23 17.54
CA GLN A 129 -6.73 -7.31 16.99
C GLN A 129 -7.59 -6.10 17.36
N GLU A 130 -7.49 -5.59 18.59
CA GLU A 130 -8.24 -4.43 19.06
C GLU A 130 -7.78 -3.14 18.36
N VAL A 131 -6.46 -2.97 18.22
CA VAL A 131 -5.87 -1.83 17.50
C VAL A 131 -6.31 -1.84 16.04
N ARG A 132 -6.24 -3.00 15.38
CA ARG A 132 -6.70 -3.12 13.98
C ARG A 132 -8.18 -2.82 13.83
N ALA A 133 -9.00 -3.33 14.75
CA ALA A 133 -10.44 -3.05 14.74
C ALA A 133 -10.73 -1.55 14.93
N ALA A 134 -10.01 -0.87 15.83
CA ALA A 134 -10.13 0.56 16.04
C ALA A 134 -9.72 1.38 14.81
N LEU A 135 -8.59 1.00 14.17
CA LEU A 135 -8.13 1.64 12.93
C LEU A 135 -9.11 1.40 11.78
N ASP A 136 -9.58 0.18 11.61
CA ASP A 136 -10.59 -0.16 10.59
C ASP A 136 -11.88 0.67 10.79
N ALA A 137 -12.36 0.80 12.02
CA ALA A 137 -13.54 1.60 12.34
C ALA A 137 -13.31 3.08 12.04
N THR A 138 -12.12 3.60 12.34
CA THR A 138 -11.74 4.99 12.06
C THR A 138 -11.69 5.26 10.55
N PHE A 139 -10.96 4.46 9.78
CA PHE A 139 -10.83 4.65 8.35
C PHE A 139 -12.14 4.41 7.59
N LYS A 140 -13.00 3.50 8.09
CA LYS A 140 -14.35 3.29 7.54
C LYS A 140 -15.21 4.56 7.58
N ARG A 141 -15.07 5.41 8.60
CA ARG A 141 -15.76 6.72 8.66
C ARG A 141 -15.37 7.65 7.51
N PHE A 142 -14.19 7.44 6.93
CA PHE A 142 -13.65 8.19 5.80
C PHE A 142 -13.84 7.46 4.46
N ASN A 143 -14.73 6.45 4.40
CA ASN A 143 -14.90 5.61 3.21
C ASN A 143 -13.61 4.91 2.75
N CYS A 144 -12.73 4.55 3.69
CA CYS A 144 -11.45 3.91 3.44
C CYS A 144 -11.36 2.57 4.17
N LYS A 145 -10.50 1.69 3.65
CA LYS A 145 -10.09 0.46 4.32
C LYS A 145 -8.63 0.58 4.74
N PHE A 146 -8.38 0.41 6.03
CA PHE A 146 -7.02 0.32 6.54
C PHE A 146 -6.42 -1.06 6.20
N LEU A 147 -5.26 -1.09 5.56
CA LEU A 147 -4.60 -2.35 5.19
C LEU A 147 -3.50 -2.74 6.17
N GLY A 148 -2.73 -1.79 6.65
CA GLY A 148 -1.64 -2.04 7.59
C GLY A 148 -0.73 -0.85 7.78
N LEU A 149 0.19 -0.98 8.73
CA LEU A 149 1.32 -0.07 8.92
C LEU A 149 2.58 -0.68 8.33
N MET A 150 3.44 0.18 7.80
CA MET A 150 4.78 -0.15 7.35
C MET A 150 5.75 0.73 8.15
N ASP A 151 6.74 0.12 8.77
CA ASP A 151 7.68 0.83 9.63
C ASP A 151 8.76 1.54 8.82
N TYR A 152 8.94 2.81 9.09
CA TYR A 152 9.99 3.65 8.53
C TYR A 152 11.37 3.39 9.16
N GLY A 153 11.39 2.76 10.32
CA GLY A 153 12.55 2.64 11.19
C GLY A 153 12.67 3.79 12.20
N THR A 154 13.75 3.78 12.95
CA THR A 154 13.99 4.79 13.98
C THR A 154 14.32 6.15 13.35
N SER A 155 13.58 7.18 13.75
CA SER A 155 13.87 8.54 13.34
C SER A 155 15.09 9.08 14.10
N THR A 156 16.06 9.57 13.37
CA THR A 156 17.28 10.19 13.92
C THR A 156 17.43 11.62 13.42
N VAL A 157 18.14 12.43 14.23
CA VAL A 157 18.49 13.79 13.82
C VAL A 157 19.85 13.79 13.14
N ILE A 158 19.87 14.26 11.89
CA ILE A 158 21.12 14.50 11.17
C ILE A 158 21.39 16.00 11.14
N ALA A 159 22.53 16.43 11.65
CA ALA A 159 22.86 17.83 11.75
C ALA A 159 24.37 18.09 11.60
N LYS A 160 24.73 19.32 11.24
CA LYS A 160 26.13 19.77 11.15
C LYS A 160 26.74 20.05 12.52
N LYS A 161 25.94 20.16 13.58
CA LYS A 161 26.38 20.38 14.97
C LYS A 161 25.94 19.21 15.86
N LYS A 162 26.60 19.05 16.99
CA LYS A 162 26.20 18.07 18.01
C LYS A 162 24.97 18.58 18.76
N PHE A 163 24.08 17.66 19.10
CA PHE A 163 22.94 17.85 19.97
C PHE A 163 23.16 16.96 21.19
N LEU A 164 23.60 17.51 22.29
CA LEU A 164 23.93 16.79 23.53
C LEU A 164 22.91 17.10 24.64
N THR A 165 22.29 18.26 24.58
CA THR A 165 21.33 18.74 25.57
C THR A 165 20.10 19.31 24.89
N VAL A 166 19.00 19.49 25.64
CA VAL A 166 17.80 20.14 25.13
C VAL A 166 18.06 21.57 24.66
N ASP A 167 18.99 22.25 25.30
CA ASP A 167 19.37 23.64 24.94
C ASP A 167 19.97 23.76 23.54
N ASP A 168 20.59 22.70 23.04
CA ASP A 168 21.15 22.66 21.67
C ASP A 168 20.10 22.78 20.58
N TRP A 169 18.82 22.49 20.88
CA TRP A 169 17.69 22.60 19.96
C TRP A 169 17.23 24.04 19.76
N LYS A 170 17.46 24.91 20.75
CA LYS A 170 16.94 26.28 20.74
C LYS A 170 17.37 27.05 19.49
N GLY A 171 16.38 27.59 18.77
CA GLY A 171 16.58 28.38 17.56
C GLY A 171 17.10 27.62 16.34
N THR A 172 17.38 26.31 16.46
CA THR A 172 17.88 25.50 15.33
C THR A 172 16.78 25.27 14.30
N LYS A 173 17.09 25.50 13.03
CA LYS A 173 16.20 25.13 11.92
C LYS A 173 16.29 23.63 11.67
N LEU A 174 15.15 22.94 11.71
CA LEU A 174 15.05 21.49 11.52
C LEU A 174 13.95 21.15 10.51
N ARG A 175 14.26 20.22 9.61
CA ARG A 175 13.23 19.61 8.76
C ARG A 175 12.34 18.73 9.62
N ALA A 176 11.02 18.88 9.53
CA ALA A 176 10.04 17.99 10.13
C ALA A 176 9.24 17.26 9.03
N ALA A 177 8.92 15.99 9.25
CA ALA A 177 8.19 15.18 8.28
C ALA A 177 6.69 15.53 8.22
N GLY A 178 6.13 16.08 9.30
CA GLY A 178 4.73 16.47 9.40
C GLY A 178 4.46 17.34 10.62
N GLU A 179 3.19 17.72 10.83
CA GLU A 179 2.81 18.68 11.86
C GLU A 179 3.09 18.20 13.29
N ILE A 180 2.85 16.93 13.60
CA ILE A 180 3.05 16.42 14.96
C ILE A 180 4.53 16.42 15.29
N PHE A 181 5.38 15.98 14.35
CA PHE A 181 6.82 16.02 14.52
C PHE A 181 7.31 17.47 14.66
N ALA A 182 6.74 18.39 13.88
CA ALA A 182 7.02 19.82 13.99
C ALA A 182 6.70 20.37 15.40
N LYS A 183 5.53 20.02 15.95
CA LYS A 183 5.14 20.40 17.31
C LYS A 183 6.12 19.85 18.36
N GLY A 184 6.57 18.60 18.21
CA GLY A 184 7.55 18.00 19.10
C GLY A 184 8.86 18.76 19.12
N VAL A 185 9.45 19.07 17.95
CA VAL A 185 10.72 19.82 17.89
C VAL A 185 10.56 21.29 18.30
N MET A 186 9.38 21.88 18.08
CA MET A 186 9.05 23.22 18.63
C MET A 186 9.06 23.24 20.16
N ALA A 187 8.53 22.21 20.79
CA ALA A 187 8.54 22.07 22.25
C ALA A 187 9.98 22.03 22.81
N LEU A 188 10.94 21.56 22.02
CA LEU A 188 12.38 21.61 22.35
C LEU A 188 13.03 22.96 22.00
N GLY A 189 12.27 23.93 21.49
CA GLY A 189 12.77 25.26 21.12
C GLY A 189 13.34 25.37 19.70
N ALA A 190 13.24 24.33 18.86
CA ALA A 190 13.65 24.38 17.48
C ALA A 190 12.65 25.11 16.58
N ARG A 191 13.08 25.46 15.38
CA ARG A 191 12.26 26.07 14.32
C ARG A 191 12.04 25.06 13.19
N PRO A 192 10.90 24.35 13.18
CA PRO A 192 10.66 23.35 12.16
C PRO A 192 10.35 23.97 10.81
N THR A 193 10.73 23.26 9.76
CA THR A 193 10.24 23.47 8.38
C THR A 193 9.70 22.15 7.89
N VAL A 194 8.42 22.12 7.49
CA VAL A 194 7.79 20.93 6.94
C VAL A 194 8.16 20.84 5.46
N ILE A 195 8.90 19.80 5.12
CA ILE A 195 9.38 19.52 3.76
C ILE A 195 9.06 18.07 3.45
N SER A 196 8.55 17.81 2.25
CA SER A 196 8.23 16.45 1.77
C SER A 196 9.44 15.52 1.79
N SER A 197 9.20 14.21 1.91
CA SER A 197 10.25 13.18 1.85
C SER A 197 10.86 13.05 0.44
N ALA A 198 10.16 13.55 -0.59
CA ALA A 198 10.63 13.49 -1.97
C ALA A 198 11.52 14.70 -2.36
N GLU A 199 11.64 15.71 -1.50
CA GLU A 199 12.47 16.92 -1.64
C GLU A 199 13.72 16.82 -0.75
#